data_c3a3f2db99887ffef90fa16d10b8feba
#
_entry.id   c3a3f2db99887ffef90fa16d10b8feba
#
_cell.length_a   1.000
_cell.length_b   1.000
_cell.length_c   1.000
_cell.angle_alpha   90.00
_cell.angle_beta   90.00
_cell.angle_gamma   90.00
#
_symmetry.space_group_name_H-M   'P 1'
#
loop_
_entity.id
_entity.type
_entity.pdbx_description
1 polymer ?
#
loop_
_entity_poly.entity_id
_entity_poly.type
_entity_poly.pdbx_seq_one_letter_code
_entity_poly.pdbx_strand_id
1 'polypeptide(L)'
;MRVALLSESPADEAALRLLVEAVLVESFAMVKPGLRARGWPNVAQVLPAILRHLHFNTDADGLVIVVDSDDSVVHTAEHEAPDYFHPQCRLCQLRGIFRRTQKKFPPLHGRDRVLRAVGIAVPAIEAWYLCGQDPQVTELAWMEGQARAQAPYTRRDLKWRVYGTDRPGLGFEIQRAMECARRHRDPRRLAADFPHGFGAMARDLRGWRPRDAARK
;
A
#
# COMPACT_ATOMS: atom_id res chain seq x y z
N MET A 1 -14.09 9.77 -8.09
CA MET A 1 -13.49 8.39 -8.12
C MET A 1 -13.93 7.62 -6.87
N ARG A 2 -14.19 6.31 -6.98
CA ARG A 2 -14.49 5.41 -5.85
C ARG A 2 -13.36 4.39 -5.68
N VAL A 3 -12.76 4.35 -4.50
CA VAL A 3 -11.57 3.55 -4.23
C VAL A 3 -11.84 2.58 -3.09
N ALA A 4 -11.45 1.33 -3.29
CA ALA A 4 -11.37 0.35 -2.23
C ALA A 4 -9.96 0.36 -1.63
N LEU A 5 -9.86 0.28 -0.30
CA LEU A 5 -8.60 0.09 0.41
C LEU A 5 -8.57 -1.30 1.01
N LEU A 6 -7.48 -2.03 0.83
CA LEU A 6 -7.21 -3.30 1.49
C LEU A 6 -5.99 -3.11 2.39
N SER A 7 -6.20 -3.20 3.69
CA SER A 7 -5.20 -3.01 4.74
C SER A 7 -5.35 -4.06 5.84
N GLU A 8 -4.39 -4.11 6.77
CA GLU A 8 -4.40 -5.08 7.85
C GLU A 8 -5.23 -4.63 9.06
N SER A 9 -5.33 -3.31 9.28
CA SER A 9 -6.01 -2.74 10.45
C SER A 9 -6.88 -1.52 10.11
N PRO A 10 -7.83 -1.13 11.00
CA PRO A 10 -8.56 0.13 10.86
C PRO A 10 -7.66 1.38 10.90
N ALA A 11 -6.56 1.32 11.65
CA ALA A 11 -5.61 2.41 11.73
C ALA A 11 -4.88 2.62 10.41
N ASP A 12 -4.45 1.52 9.78
CA ASP A 12 -3.83 1.56 8.45
C ASP A 12 -4.80 2.08 7.41
N GLU A 13 -6.07 1.63 7.42
CA GLU A 13 -7.10 2.11 6.49
C GLU A 13 -7.27 3.63 6.58
N ALA A 14 -7.38 4.16 7.82
CA ALA A 14 -7.55 5.58 8.05
C ALA A 14 -6.33 6.41 7.60
N ALA A 15 -5.12 5.94 7.87
CA ALA A 15 -3.88 6.58 7.44
C ALA A 15 -3.70 6.50 5.92
N LEU A 16 -3.91 5.32 5.32
CA LEU A 16 -3.79 5.10 3.89
C LEU A 16 -4.73 5.98 3.08
N ARG A 17 -5.95 6.20 3.57
CA ARG A 17 -6.86 7.14 2.93
C ARG A 17 -6.20 8.51 2.75
N LEU A 18 -5.60 9.06 3.80
CA LEU A 18 -4.93 10.36 3.77
C LEU A 18 -3.72 10.37 2.84
N LEU A 19 -2.92 9.30 2.86
CA LEU A 19 -1.75 9.17 2.00
C LEU A 19 -2.14 9.05 0.52
N VAL A 20 -3.20 8.32 0.20
CA VAL A 20 -3.73 8.19 -1.17
C VAL A 20 -4.30 9.53 -1.65
N GLU A 21 -5.07 10.23 -0.82
CA GLU A 21 -5.58 11.58 -1.13
C GLU A 21 -4.43 12.57 -1.39
N ALA A 22 -3.34 12.48 -0.64
CA ALA A 22 -2.16 13.32 -0.86
C ALA A 22 -1.45 13.02 -2.20
N VAL A 23 -1.40 11.75 -2.62
CA VAL A 23 -0.81 11.37 -3.92
C VAL A 23 -1.70 11.77 -5.09
N LEU A 24 -3.03 11.59 -4.96
CA LEU A 24 -4.00 11.93 -6.00
C LEU A 24 -4.29 13.43 -6.09
N VAL A 25 -3.93 14.20 -5.04
CA VAL A 25 -4.23 15.64 -4.89
C VAL A 25 -5.76 15.90 -4.93
N GLU A 26 -6.55 14.90 -4.59
CA GLU A 26 -8.02 14.96 -4.55
C GLU A 26 -8.58 13.98 -3.52
N SER A 27 -9.76 14.29 -2.99
CA SER A 27 -10.51 13.34 -2.16
C SER A 27 -11.24 12.32 -3.03
N PHE A 28 -11.49 11.14 -2.47
CA PHE A 28 -12.24 10.08 -3.13
C PHE A 28 -13.30 9.46 -2.22
N ALA A 29 -14.32 8.87 -2.82
CA ALA A 29 -15.30 8.11 -2.10
C ALA A 29 -14.79 6.70 -1.80
N MET A 30 -14.95 6.25 -0.55
CA MET A 30 -14.59 4.89 -0.15
C MET A 30 -15.65 3.88 -0.60
N VAL A 31 -15.21 2.75 -1.13
CA VAL A 31 -16.07 1.57 -1.30
C VAL A 31 -16.36 0.96 0.06
N LYS A 32 -17.63 0.67 0.33
CA LYS A 32 -18.06 0.03 1.59
C LYS A 32 -18.63 -1.37 1.33
N PRO A 33 -18.48 -2.31 2.27
CA PRO A 33 -17.70 -2.22 3.52
C PRO A 33 -16.19 -2.16 3.26
N GLY A 34 -15.42 -1.66 4.23
CA GLY A 34 -13.96 -1.66 4.17
C GLY A 34 -13.41 -3.09 4.06
N LEU A 35 -12.38 -3.27 3.25
CA LEU A 35 -11.75 -4.56 3.02
C LEU A 35 -10.59 -4.75 3.98
N ARG A 36 -10.55 -5.89 4.66
CA ARG A 36 -9.46 -6.23 5.60
C ARG A 36 -9.01 -7.66 5.45
N ALA A 37 -7.69 -7.83 5.45
CA ALA A 37 -7.07 -9.14 5.53
C ALA A 37 -5.81 -9.04 6.39
N ARG A 38 -5.72 -9.86 7.44
CA ARG A 38 -4.58 -9.85 8.35
C ARG A 38 -3.54 -10.88 7.93
N GLY A 39 -2.31 -10.41 7.86
CA GLY A 39 -1.16 -11.25 7.56
C GLY A 39 -1.03 -11.60 6.08
N TRP A 40 0.21 -11.74 5.66
CA TRP A 40 0.55 -11.91 4.26
C TRP A 40 -0.14 -13.08 3.55
N PRO A 41 -0.19 -14.30 4.08
CA PRO A 41 -0.82 -15.41 3.35
C PRO A 41 -2.29 -15.15 3.03
N ASN A 42 -3.01 -14.54 3.99
CA ASN A 42 -4.42 -14.25 3.83
C ASN A 42 -4.68 -13.21 2.74
N VAL A 43 -3.89 -12.11 2.72
CA VAL A 43 -4.01 -11.08 1.68
C VAL A 43 -3.88 -11.69 0.29
N ALA A 44 -2.83 -12.50 0.07
CA ALA A 44 -2.60 -13.14 -1.22
C ALA A 44 -3.73 -14.10 -1.62
N GLN A 45 -4.28 -14.84 -0.66
CA GLN A 45 -5.36 -15.82 -0.88
C GLN A 45 -6.70 -15.13 -1.21
N VAL A 46 -7.08 -14.07 -0.49
CA VAL A 46 -8.38 -13.42 -0.67
C VAL A 46 -8.41 -12.43 -1.84
N LEU A 47 -7.26 -11.95 -2.30
CA LEU A 47 -7.18 -10.93 -3.36
C LEU A 47 -7.94 -11.29 -4.64
N PRO A 48 -7.91 -12.55 -5.18
CA PRO A 48 -8.70 -12.89 -6.35
C PRO A 48 -10.21 -12.75 -6.14
N ALA A 49 -10.72 -13.11 -4.94
CA ALA A 49 -12.13 -12.97 -4.61
C ALA A 49 -12.53 -11.50 -4.45
N ILE A 50 -11.68 -10.68 -3.80
CA ILE A 50 -11.88 -9.23 -3.68
C ILE A 50 -11.94 -8.58 -5.06
N LEU A 51 -11.00 -8.88 -5.95
CA LEU A 51 -10.99 -8.33 -7.31
C LEU A 51 -12.25 -8.70 -8.09
N ARG A 52 -12.71 -9.95 -7.95
CA ARG A 52 -13.96 -10.39 -8.56
C ARG A 52 -15.15 -9.60 -8.02
N HIS A 53 -15.24 -9.45 -6.70
CA HIS A 53 -16.30 -8.68 -6.06
C HIS A 53 -16.31 -7.22 -6.53
N LEU A 54 -15.15 -6.57 -6.50
CA LEU A 54 -15.04 -5.18 -6.93
C LEU A 54 -15.39 -4.99 -8.41
N HIS A 55 -15.02 -5.95 -9.26
CA HIS A 55 -15.30 -5.89 -10.69
C HIS A 55 -16.78 -6.07 -11.01
N PHE A 56 -17.45 -7.07 -10.42
CA PHE A 56 -18.82 -7.43 -10.81
C PHE A 56 -19.91 -6.83 -9.92
N ASN A 57 -19.62 -6.53 -8.64
CA ASN A 57 -20.64 -6.21 -7.67
C ASN A 57 -20.53 -4.80 -7.06
N THR A 58 -19.55 -4.00 -7.49
CA THR A 58 -19.37 -2.64 -7.01
C THR A 58 -19.07 -1.69 -8.16
N ASP A 59 -19.09 -0.38 -7.87
CA ASP A 59 -18.68 0.67 -8.78
C ASP A 59 -17.26 1.21 -8.47
N ALA A 60 -16.42 0.39 -7.84
CA ALA A 60 -15.04 0.74 -7.54
C ALA A 60 -14.24 1.06 -8.79
N ASP A 61 -13.61 2.21 -8.85
CA ASP A 61 -12.69 2.59 -9.91
C ASP A 61 -11.32 1.97 -9.72
N GLY A 62 -10.89 1.81 -8.46
CA GLY A 62 -9.58 1.27 -8.13
C GLY A 62 -9.53 0.55 -6.79
N LEU A 63 -8.46 -0.24 -6.63
CA LEU A 63 -8.08 -0.92 -5.41
C LEU A 63 -6.65 -0.55 -5.02
N VAL A 64 -6.49 0.02 -3.83
CA VAL A 64 -5.19 0.22 -3.18
C VAL A 64 -4.97 -0.92 -2.20
N ILE A 65 -3.79 -1.52 -2.26
CA ILE A 65 -3.38 -2.59 -1.37
C ILE A 65 -2.07 -2.18 -0.71
N VAL A 66 -2.04 -2.21 0.61
CA VAL A 66 -0.80 -2.05 1.37
C VAL A 66 -0.67 -3.19 2.36
N VAL A 67 0.50 -3.80 2.38
CA VAL A 67 0.88 -4.84 3.34
C VAL A 67 2.28 -4.56 3.85
N ASP A 68 2.56 -5.03 5.05
CA ASP A 68 3.90 -5.02 5.60
C ASP A 68 4.82 -5.97 4.85
N SER A 69 6.11 -5.64 4.73
CA SER A 69 7.07 -6.58 4.13
C SER A 69 7.51 -7.66 5.12
N ASP A 70 7.45 -7.39 6.41
CA ASP A 70 8.12 -8.20 7.42
C ASP A 70 9.58 -8.50 7.02
N ASP A 71 9.94 -9.78 6.99
CA ASP A 71 11.28 -10.25 6.58
C ASP A 71 11.33 -10.67 5.09
N SER A 72 10.31 -10.33 4.29
CA SER A 72 10.33 -10.67 2.86
C SER A 72 11.36 -9.84 2.10
N VAL A 73 11.76 -10.34 0.94
CA VAL A 73 12.66 -9.62 0.04
C VAL A 73 12.04 -8.29 -0.36
N VAL A 74 12.78 -7.21 -0.12
CA VAL A 74 12.37 -5.86 -0.51
C VAL A 74 12.35 -5.75 -2.03
N HIS A 75 11.34 -5.07 -2.56
CA HIS A 75 11.25 -4.80 -3.98
C HIS A 75 12.38 -3.85 -4.42
N THR A 76 12.99 -4.11 -5.58
CA THR A 76 14.05 -3.28 -6.13
C THR A 76 13.77 -2.91 -7.59
N ALA A 77 14.58 -2.02 -8.16
CA ALA A 77 14.45 -1.64 -9.56
C ALA A 77 14.64 -2.84 -10.53
N GLU A 78 15.44 -3.82 -10.15
CA GLU A 78 15.61 -5.05 -10.93
C GLU A 78 14.33 -5.85 -11.10
N HIS A 79 13.44 -5.77 -10.08
CA HIS A 79 12.13 -6.44 -10.11
C HIS A 79 11.13 -5.76 -11.05
N GLU A 80 11.41 -4.56 -11.54
CA GLU A 80 10.59 -3.83 -12.53
C GLU A 80 10.92 -4.22 -13.98
N ALA A 81 11.94 -5.07 -14.21
CA ALA A 81 12.28 -5.53 -15.54
C ALA A 81 11.09 -6.28 -16.18
N PRO A 82 10.86 -6.15 -17.50
CA PRO A 82 9.81 -6.88 -18.19
C PRO A 82 9.92 -8.38 -17.91
N ASP A 83 8.78 -8.98 -17.60
CA ASP A 83 8.65 -10.42 -17.31
C ASP A 83 9.41 -10.94 -16.09
N TYR A 84 10.09 -10.07 -15.33
CA TYR A 84 10.72 -10.46 -14.09
C TYR A 84 9.68 -10.68 -12.98
N PHE A 85 9.87 -11.77 -12.24
CA PHE A 85 9.02 -12.13 -11.10
C PHE A 85 9.90 -12.72 -9.99
N HIS A 86 10.01 -12.01 -8.87
CA HIS A 86 10.72 -12.54 -7.71
C HIS A 86 9.74 -13.27 -6.77
N PRO A 87 9.90 -14.58 -6.55
CA PRO A 87 8.91 -15.40 -5.82
C PRO A 87 8.75 -15.02 -4.34
N GLN A 88 9.77 -14.44 -3.72
CA GLN A 88 9.74 -14.01 -2.32
C GLN A 88 9.41 -12.52 -2.14
N CYS A 89 9.29 -11.75 -3.22
CA CYS A 89 8.91 -10.34 -3.15
C CYS A 89 7.38 -10.19 -3.12
N ARG A 90 6.83 -9.68 -2.04
CA ARG A 90 5.38 -9.49 -1.87
C ARG A 90 4.77 -8.58 -2.94
N LEU A 91 5.47 -7.52 -3.36
CA LEU A 91 5.01 -6.63 -4.43
C LEU A 91 4.87 -7.38 -5.76
N CYS A 92 5.89 -8.16 -6.15
CA CYS A 92 5.83 -9.00 -7.35
C CYS A 92 4.66 -9.98 -7.29
N GLN A 93 4.48 -10.63 -6.15
CA GLN A 93 3.39 -11.59 -5.95
C GLN A 93 2.02 -10.92 -6.08
N LEU A 94 1.77 -9.80 -5.40
CA LEU A 94 0.50 -9.06 -5.48
C LEU A 94 0.22 -8.57 -6.90
N ARG A 95 1.19 -7.96 -7.56
CA ARG A 95 1.05 -7.52 -8.95
C ARG A 95 0.78 -8.69 -9.90
N GLY A 96 1.43 -9.83 -9.66
CA GLY A 96 1.20 -11.06 -10.40
C GLY A 96 -0.22 -11.63 -10.22
N ILE A 97 -0.70 -11.70 -8.97
CA ILE A 97 -2.08 -12.14 -8.66
C ILE A 97 -3.08 -11.21 -9.34
N PHE A 98 -2.90 -9.91 -9.19
CA PHE A 98 -3.77 -8.89 -9.80
C PHE A 98 -3.88 -9.09 -11.32
N ARG A 99 -2.74 -9.14 -12.00
CA ARG A 99 -2.66 -9.32 -13.45
C ARG A 99 -3.33 -10.62 -13.91
N ARG A 100 -3.01 -11.77 -13.28
CA ARG A 100 -3.59 -13.08 -13.63
C ARG A 100 -5.11 -13.12 -13.39
N THR A 101 -5.58 -12.51 -12.31
CA THR A 101 -7.00 -12.50 -11.97
C THR A 101 -7.80 -11.64 -12.96
N GLN A 102 -7.33 -10.43 -13.24
CA GLN A 102 -8.04 -9.53 -14.16
C GLN A 102 -8.04 -10.02 -15.61
N LYS A 103 -7.04 -10.77 -16.04
CA LYS A 103 -7.05 -11.39 -17.39
C LYS A 103 -8.24 -12.31 -17.60
N LYS A 104 -8.78 -12.88 -16.53
CA LYS A 104 -9.93 -13.80 -16.58
C LYS A 104 -11.29 -13.10 -16.59
N PHE A 105 -11.32 -11.79 -16.37
CA PHE A 105 -12.57 -11.03 -16.32
C PHE A 105 -12.93 -10.51 -17.70
N PRO A 106 -14.17 -10.71 -18.15
CA PRO A 106 -14.65 -10.06 -19.35
C PRO A 106 -14.71 -8.54 -19.14
N PRO A 107 -14.58 -7.73 -20.19
CA PRO A 107 -14.85 -6.30 -20.11
C PRO A 107 -16.33 -6.08 -19.75
N LEU A 108 -16.59 -5.12 -18.86
CA LEU A 108 -17.94 -4.69 -18.54
C LEU A 108 -18.32 -3.52 -19.45
N HIS A 109 -19.57 -3.51 -19.93
CA HIS A 109 -20.05 -2.44 -20.81
C HIS A 109 -20.00 -1.08 -20.09
N GLY A 110 -19.30 -0.12 -20.68
CA GLY A 110 -19.19 1.24 -20.12
C GLY A 110 -18.31 1.36 -18.87
N ARG A 111 -17.52 0.33 -18.54
CA ARG A 111 -16.68 0.33 -17.34
C ARG A 111 -15.29 -0.26 -17.61
N ASP A 112 -14.26 0.46 -17.17
CA ASP A 112 -12.90 -0.02 -17.19
C ASP A 112 -12.66 -1.09 -16.09
N ARG A 113 -11.56 -1.81 -16.24
CA ARG A 113 -11.09 -2.72 -15.19
C ARG A 113 -10.70 -1.92 -13.94
N VAL A 114 -10.89 -2.52 -12.78
CA VAL A 114 -10.46 -1.93 -11.50
C VAL A 114 -8.97 -1.58 -11.57
N LEU A 115 -8.65 -0.30 -11.36
CA LEU A 115 -7.28 0.19 -11.35
C LEU A 115 -6.51 -0.36 -10.14
N ARG A 116 -5.22 -0.53 -10.28
CA ARG A 116 -4.36 -1.10 -9.26
C ARG A 116 -3.41 -0.06 -8.69
N ALA A 117 -3.27 -0.02 -7.35
CA ALA A 117 -2.11 0.55 -6.69
C ALA A 117 -1.66 -0.38 -5.55
N VAL A 118 -0.39 -0.77 -5.57
CA VAL A 118 0.16 -1.70 -4.58
C VAL A 118 1.37 -1.10 -3.90
N GLY A 119 1.33 -1.05 -2.56
CA GLY A 119 2.43 -0.62 -1.71
C GLY A 119 2.89 -1.74 -0.79
N ILE A 120 4.17 -1.72 -0.46
CA ILE A 120 4.76 -2.59 0.56
C ILE A 120 5.41 -1.69 1.61
N ALA A 121 4.92 -1.76 2.84
CA ALA A 121 5.52 -1.03 3.95
C ALA A 121 6.73 -1.82 4.49
N VAL A 122 7.90 -1.20 4.49
CA VAL A 122 9.18 -1.86 4.80
C VAL A 122 9.74 -1.34 6.13
N PRO A 123 9.87 -2.19 7.16
CA PRO A 123 9.31 -3.54 7.27
C PRO A 123 7.83 -3.55 7.62
N ALA A 124 7.29 -2.42 8.09
CA ALA A 124 5.92 -2.20 8.52
C ALA A 124 5.48 -0.77 8.27
N ILE A 125 4.17 -0.51 8.28
CA ILE A 125 3.59 0.80 7.94
C ILE A 125 4.04 1.92 8.90
N GLU A 126 4.40 1.58 10.13
CA GLU A 126 4.94 2.54 11.09
C GLU A 126 6.24 3.20 10.60
N ALA A 127 7.01 2.53 9.72
CA ALA A 127 8.19 3.16 9.10
C ALA A 127 7.78 4.36 8.23
N TRP A 128 6.68 4.27 7.50
CA TRP A 128 6.15 5.40 6.75
C TRP A 128 5.71 6.55 7.66
N TYR A 129 5.14 6.23 8.83
CA TYR A 129 4.73 7.23 9.83
C TYR A 129 5.92 8.01 10.43
N LEU A 130 7.09 7.37 10.51
CA LEU A 130 8.33 7.96 11.03
C LEU A 130 9.17 8.66 9.97
N CYS A 131 8.82 8.54 8.69
CA CYS A 131 9.52 9.20 7.60
C CYS A 131 9.68 10.71 7.88
N GLY A 132 10.91 11.16 7.76
CA GLY A 132 11.26 12.57 8.00
C GLY A 132 11.42 12.96 9.47
N GLN A 133 11.12 12.08 10.44
CA GLN A 133 11.35 12.28 11.86
C GLN A 133 12.63 11.57 12.32
N ASP A 134 12.89 10.41 11.77
CA ASP A 134 14.08 9.63 12.01
C ASP A 134 14.79 9.35 10.67
N PRO A 135 15.98 9.93 10.44
CA PRO A 135 16.70 9.78 9.17
C PRO A 135 17.19 8.35 8.92
N GLN A 136 17.22 7.50 9.95
CA GLN A 136 17.59 6.09 9.82
C GLN A 136 16.42 5.20 9.41
N VAL A 137 15.18 5.70 9.49
CA VAL A 137 14.00 4.93 9.11
C VAL A 137 13.71 5.16 7.63
N THR A 138 14.42 4.44 6.79
CA THR A 138 14.27 4.44 5.32
C THR A 138 14.31 3.02 4.77
N GLU A 139 13.81 2.85 3.55
CA GLU A 139 13.87 1.55 2.84
C GLU A 139 15.32 1.11 2.59
N LEU A 140 16.20 2.05 2.25
CA LEU A 140 17.62 1.77 2.05
C LEU A 140 18.29 1.26 3.33
N ALA A 141 18.09 1.94 4.46
CA ALA A 141 18.65 1.52 5.74
C ALA A 141 18.19 0.11 6.14
N TRP A 142 16.91 -0.22 5.86
CA TRP A 142 16.40 -1.56 6.08
C TRP A 142 17.08 -2.59 5.19
N MET A 143 17.21 -2.33 3.88
CA MET A 143 17.86 -3.23 2.94
C MET A 143 19.34 -3.48 3.30
N GLU A 144 20.07 -2.44 3.66
CA GLU A 144 21.45 -2.57 4.14
C GLU A 144 21.55 -3.39 5.41
N GLY A 145 20.60 -3.20 6.34
CA GLY A 145 20.52 -3.99 7.57
C GLY A 145 20.25 -5.48 7.27
N GLN A 146 19.31 -5.76 6.37
CA GLN A 146 19.07 -7.15 5.92
C GLN A 146 20.31 -7.80 5.30
N ALA A 147 21.02 -7.08 4.43
CA ALA A 147 22.23 -7.57 3.79
C ALA A 147 23.35 -7.90 4.79
N ARG A 148 23.40 -7.18 5.91
CA ARG A 148 24.38 -7.41 7.01
C ARG A 148 23.88 -8.39 8.08
N ALA A 149 22.66 -8.95 7.93
CA ALA A 149 21.97 -9.73 8.96
C ALA A 149 21.82 -8.94 10.30
N GLN A 150 21.74 -7.63 10.22
CA GLN A 150 21.60 -6.73 11.36
C GLN A 150 20.54 -5.67 11.05
N ALA A 151 19.27 -5.98 11.35
CA ALA A 151 18.18 -5.03 11.16
C ALA A 151 18.43 -3.73 11.96
N PRO A 152 18.27 -2.55 11.35
CA PRO A 152 18.53 -1.27 12.02
C PRO A 152 17.51 -0.97 13.12
N TYR A 153 16.34 -1.59 13.06
CA TYR A 153 15.24 -1.50 14.03
C TYR A 153 14.29 -2.70 13.85
N THR A 154 13.49 -2.98 14.87
CA THR A 154 12.45 -4.01 14.80
C THR A 154 11.08 -3.38 14.56
N ARG A 155 10.07 -4.18 14.17
CA ARG A 155 8.67 -3.72 14.12
C ARG A 155 8.19 -3.22 15.50
N ARG A 156 8.64 -3.85 16.58
CA ARG A 156 8.32 -3.43 17.94
C ARG A 156 8.89 -2.05 18.25
N ASP A 157 10.14 -1.78 17.84
CA ASP A 157 10.75 -0.45 17.98
C ASP A 157 9.98 0.62 17.22
N LEU A 158 9.56 0.33 15.98
CA LEU A 158 8.75 1.25 15.18
C LEU A 158 7.42 1.56 15.87
N LYS A 159 6.71 0.53 16.36
CA LYS A 159 5.47 0.71 17.13
C LYS A 159 5.69 1.56 18.38
N TRP A 160 6.73 1.27 19.12
CA TRP A 160 7.06 2.05 20.30
C TRP A 160 7.34 3.51 19.98
N ARG A 161 8.10 3.80 18.92
CA ARG A 161 8.39 5.18 18.47
C ARG A 161 7.14 5.92 18.02
N VAL A 162 6.21 5.26 17.36
CA VAL A 162 4.96 5.87 16.87
C VAL A 162 3.95 6.03 18.00
N TYR A 163 3.73 5.00 18.82
CA TYR A 163 2.61 4.93 19.76
C TYR A 163 3.00 5.06 21.23
N GLY A 164 4.31 5.01 21.59
CA GLY A 164 4.78 4.96 22.97
C GLY A 164 4.51 3.62 23.68
N THR A 165 3.98 2.65 22.95
CA THR A 165 3.65 1.30 23.45
C THR A 165 3.61 0.31 22.29
N ASP A 166 3.83 -0.97 22.56
CA ASP A 166 3.69 -2.05 21.57
C ASP A 166 2.24 -2.58 21.45
N ARG A 167 1.34 -2.16 22.35
CA ARG A 167 -0.07 -2.56 22.38
C ARG A 167 -1.01 -1.35 22.55
N PRO A 168 -1.09 -0.48 21.55
CA PRO A 168 -1.97 0.68 21.63
C PRO A 168 -3.44 0.24 21.60
N GLY A 169 -4.30 0.97 22.32
CA GLY A 169 -5.75 0.82 22.16
C GLY A 169 -6.18 1.30 20.77
N LEU A 170 -7.16 0.63 20.15
CA LEU A 170 -7.56 0.87 18.75
C LEU A 170 -7.86 2.35 18.43
N GLY A 171 -8.58 3.06 19.30
CA GLY A 171 -8.92 4.47 19.08
C GLY A 171 -7.67 5.36 19.04
N PHE A 172 -6.72 5.13 19.96
CA PHE A 172 -5.46 5.84 20.00
C PHE A 172 -4.58 5.51 18.77
N GLU A 173 -4.54 4.23 18.36
CA GLU A 173 -3.82 3.79 17.17
C GLU A 173 -4.33 4.49 15.91
N ILE A 174 -5.65 4.54 15.70
CA ILE A 174 -6.28 5.24 14.57
C ILE A 174 -5.91 6.73 14.59
N GLN A 175 -6.11 7.40 15.73
CA GLN A 175 -5.81 8.83 15.85
C GLN A 175 -4.35 9.11 15.51
N ARG A 176 -3.44 8.33 16.11
CA ARG A 176 -2.01 8.54 15.94
C ARG A 176 -1.53 8.25 14.51
N ALA A 177 -2.03 7.18 13.88
CA ALA A 177 -1.75 6.87 12.48
C ALA A 177 -2.20 8.00 11.55
N MET A 178 -3.41 8.54 11.77
CA MET A 178 -3.90 9.69 10.99
C MET A 178 -3.06 10.97 11.21
N GLU A 179 -2.63 11.25 12.44
CA GLU A 179 -1.74 12.38 12.74
C GLU A 179 -0.42 12.25 11.99
N CYS A 180 0.17 11.06 11.98
CA CYS A 180 1.39 10.78 11.25
C CYS A 180 1.18 10.93 9.73
N ALA A 181 0.11 10.36 9.19
CA ALA A 181 -0.20 10.45 7.76
C ALA A 181 -0.42 11.91 7.30
N ARG A 182 -1.06 12.75 8.12
CA ARG A 182 -1.27 14.18 7.80
C ARG A 182 0.02 14.99 7.65
N ARG A 183 1.15 14.53 8.20
CA ARG A 183 2.47 15.17 8.02
C ARG A 183 2.97 15.01 6.58
N HIS A 184 2.52 13.99 5.87
CA HIS A 184 2.91 13.69 4.50
C HIS A 184 1.96 14.34 3.47
N ARG A 185 1.56 15.61 3.69
CA ARG A 185 0.79 16.40 2.70
C ARG A 185 1.49 16.49 1.35
N ASP A 186 2.82 16.57 1.38
CA ASP A 186 3.67 16.36 0.21
C ASP A 186 4.28 14.96 0.29
N PRO A 187 3.77 14.01 -0.51
CA PRO A 187 4.23 12.63 -0.45
C PRO A 187 5.58 12.39 -1.11
N ARG A 188 6.23 13.43 -1.68
CA ARG A 188 7.51 13.28 -2.41
C ARG A 188 8.62 12.75 -1.53
N ARG A 189 8.74 13.26 -0.28
CA ARG A 189 9.74 12.78 0.66
C ARG A 189 9.50 11.31 1.01
N LEU A 190 8.26 10.94 1.33
CA LEU A 190 7.90 9.55 1.64
C LEU A 190 8.21 8.62 0.45
N ALA A 191 7.95 9.08 -0.79
CA ALA A 191 8.30 8.32 -1.99
C ALA A 191 9.81 8.25 -2.26
N ALA A 192 10.59 9.22 -1.79
CA ALA A 192 12.05 9.19 -1.90
C ALA A 192 12.69 8.27 -0.85
N ASP A 193 12.20 8.29 0.40
CA ASP A 193 12.71 7.47 1.49
C ASP A 193 12.26 5.99 1.38
N PHE A 194 11.13 5.74 0.69
CA PHE A 194 10.56 4.40 0.44
C PHE A 194 10.23 4.21 -1.06
N PRO A 195 11.22 4.22 -1.96
CA PRO A 195 11.01 4.30 -3.41
C PRO A 195 10.33 3.07 -4.02
N HIS A 196 10.54 1.89 -3.45
CA HIS A 196 10.03 0.63 -3.97
C HIS A 196 8.79 0.14 -3.23
N GLY A 197 8.53 0.67 -2.03
CA GLY A 197 7.31 0.42 -1.27
C GLY A 197 6.24 1.47 -1.55
N PHE A 198 6.31 2.60 -0.86
CA PHE A 198 5.37 3.71 -1.05
C PHE A 198 5.48 4.35 -2.44
N GLY A 199 6.72 4.56 -2.92
CA GLY A 199 6.97 5.13 -4.24
C GLY A 199 6.36 4.29 -5.37
N ALA A 200 6.38 2.96 -5.26
CA ALA A 200 5.73 2.08 -6.22
C ALA A 200 4.20 2.27 -6.24
N MET A 201 3.56 2.35 -5.07
CA MET A 201 2.14 2.67 -4.94
C MET A 201 1.81 4.06 -5.51
N ALA A 202 2.63 5.06 -5.20
CA ALA A 202 2.44 6.42 -5.68
C ALA A 202 2.56 6.51 -7.22
N ARG A 203 3.45 5.72 -7.84
CA ARG A 203 3.52 5.61 -9.30
C ARG A 203 2.27 4.97 -9.89
N ASP A 204 1.80 3.87 -9.30
CA ASP A 204 0.56 3.23 -9.71
C ASP A 204 -0.62 4.23 -9.64
N LEU A 205 -0.78 4.98 -8.52
CA LEU A 205 -1.84 5.98 -8.33
C LEU A 205 -1.77 7.13 -9.32
N ARG A 206 -0.59 7.68 -9.60
CA ARG A 206 -0.42 8.75 -10.60
C ARG A 206 -0.78 8.31 -12.01
N GLY A 207 -0.73 7.00 -12.28
CA GLY A 207 -1.20 6.42 -13.53
C GLY A 207 -2.72 6.32 -13.65
N TRP A 208 -3.48 6.57 -12.57
CA TRP A 208 -4.93 6.56 -12.60
C TRP A 208 -5.45 7.85 -13.26
N ARG A 209 -6.05 7.73 -14.43
CA ARG A 209 -6.63 8.89 -15.12
C ARG A 209 -8.06 9.12 -14.65
N PRO A 210 -8.48 10.39 -14.42
CA PRO A 210 -9.88 10.71 -14.19
C PRO A 210 -10.70 10.30 -15.41
N ARG A 211 -11.88 9.71 -15.19
CA ARG A 211 -12.81 9.30 -16.28
C ARG A 211 -13.29 10.45 -17.15
N ASP A 212 -13.26 11.66 -16.64
CA ASP A 212 -13.80 12.84 -17.32
C ASP A 212 -12.86 13.44 -18.39
N ALA A 213 -11.58 13.04 -18.44
CA ALA A 213 -10.64 13.52 -19.44
C ALA A 213 -10.80 12.85 -20.83
N ALA A 214 -11.58 11.77 -20.92
CA ALA A 214 -11.79 11.00 -22.16
C ALA A 214 -13.15 11.25 -22.84
N ARG A 215 -13.97 12.19 -22.31
CA ARG A 215 -15.31 12.51 -22.85
C ARG A 215 -15.45 13.96 -23.39
N LYS A 216 -14.30 14.57 -23.72
CA LYS A 216 -14.35 15.85 -24.49
C LYS A 216 -13.79 15.66 -25.88
#